data_24b4fdbf942acf25987b0818c6932e43
#
_entry.id   24b4fdbf942acf25987b0818c6932e43
#
_cell.length_a   1.000
_cell.length_b   1.000
_cell.length_c   1.000
_cell.angle_alpha   90.00
_cell.angle_beta   90.00
_cell.angle_gamma   90.00
#
_symmetry.space_group_name_H-M   'P 1'
#
loop_
_entity.id
_entity.type
_entity.pdbx_description
1 polymer ?
#
loop_
_entity_poly.entity_id
_entity_poly.type
_entity_poly.pdbx_seq_one_letter_code
_entity_poly.pdbx_strand_id
1 'polypeptide(L)'
;MHDISFVLITNHLTMKYLLLILLLSCTNKSPADVSLTATPSGPKDFYGKLSDAAITLTKDNVEYDADYFTIPYPNGDVPKGKGVCTDVIIRAYRKMGTDLQKEVHEDMQQHFSLYPKTWGLKTTDTNIDHRRVPNLQKFFSRFGEVKPVTDNALDYKPGDIVTWMLPANHPHIGIVVNKKAPSGRYMMVHNIGYGQKMDDFLFESKITGHYRYQK
;
A
#
# COMPACT_ATOMS: atom_id res chain seq x y z
N MET A 1 13.13 14.02 -75.16
CA MET A 1 14.00 14.98 -75.90
C MET A 1 15.12 15.38 -74.98
N HIS A 2 16.35 15.04 -75.40
CA HIS A 2 17.71 15.41 -74.96
C HIS A 2 18.08 15.01 -73.49
N ASP A 3 18.75 13.96 -73.24
CA ASP A 3 20.10 13.44 -73.70
C ASP A 3 21.24 14.42 -73.56
N ILE A 4 22.30 14.00 -72.89
CA ILE A 4 23.77 14.15 -73.06
C ILE A 4 24.42 14.00 -71.69
N SER A 5 25.00 12.86 -71.30
CA SER A 5 26.31 12.26 -71.64
C SER A 5 27.56 12.96 -71.09
N PHE A 6 28.36 12.13 -70.41
CA PHE A 6 29.80 12.01 -70.29
C PHE A 6 30.64 13.15 -69.67
N VAL A 7 31.52 12.83 -68.70
CA VAL A 7 32.93 12.44 -68.91
C VAL A 7 33.60 11.88 -67.65
N LEU A 8 34.20 10.71 -67.78
CA LEU A 8 35.20 10.14 -66.91
C LEU A 8 36.55 10.90 -67.04
N ILE A 9 37.21 11.17 -65.93
CA ILE A 9 38.68 11.34 -65.96
C ILE A 9 39.27 10.54 -64.81
N THR A 10 39.99 9.49 -65.16
CA THR A 10 40.92 8.73 -64.36
C THR A 10 42.21 9.51 -64.16
N ASN A 11 42.75 9.58 -62.99
CA ASN A 11 44.19 9.73 -62.81
C ASN A 11 44.74 8.90 -61.65
N HIS A 12 45.56 7.98 -62.04
CA HIS A 12 46.47 7.21 -61.19
C HIS A 12 47.56 8.12 -60.58
N LEU A 13 47.72 8.06 -59.28
CA LEU A 13 49.05 8.29 -58.69
C LEU A 13 49.30 7.36 -57.53
N THR A 14 50.13 6.41 -57.77
CA THR A 14 50.71 5.47 -56.79
C THR A 14 51.63 6.21 -55.83
N MET A 15 51.42 6.06 -54.53
CA MET A 15 52.51 6.27 -53.58
C MET A 15 52.44 5.28 -52.42
N LYS A 16 53.47 4.48 -52.35
CA LYS A 16 53.76 3.49 -51.29
C LYS A 16 53.97 4.23 -49.98
N TYR A 17 53.22 3.89 -48.97
CA TYR A 17 53.60 4.14 -47.57
C TYR A 17 53.46 2.89 -46.73
N LEU A 18 54.54 2.61 -46.15
CA LEU A 18 55.01 1.59 -45.24
C LEU A 18 53.99 1.27 -44.13
N LEU A 19 53.67 -0.02 -44.00
CA LEU A 19 52.82 -0.59 -42.97
C LEU A 19 53.58 -0.56 -41.64
N LEU A 20 53.11 0.24 -40.69
CA LEU A 20 53.46 0.11 -39.29
C LEU A 20 52.27 -0.37 -38.52
N ILE A 21 52.19 -1.69 -38.32
CA ILE A 21 51.16 -2.34 -37.54
C ILE A 21 51.48 -2.12 -36.06
N LEU A 22 50.81 -1.16 -35.41
CA LEU A 22 50.79 -1.07 -33.97
C LEU A 22 49.64 -2.00 -33.48
N LEU A 23 50.01 -3.13 -32.92
CA LEU A 23 49.09 -4.01 -32.19
C LEU A 23 48.67 -3.29 -30.88
N LEU A 24 47.57 -2.56 -30.91
CA LEU A 24 46.91 -2.11 -29.69
C LEU A 24 46.08 -3.28 -29.16
N SER A 25 46.61 -3.98 -28.16
CA SER A 25 45.84 -4.94 -27.37
C SER A 25 44.73 -4.19 -26.59
N CYS A 26 43.55 -4.12 -27.18
CA CYS A 26 42.35 -3.77 -26.43
C CYS A 26 42.00 -4.93 -25.49
N THR A 27 42.44 -4.86 -24.25
CA THR A 27 41.85 -5.70 -23.19
C THR A 27 40.40 -5.27 -22.98
N ASN A 28 39.49 -6.01 -23.57
CA ASN A 28 38.06 -5.92 -23.22
C ASN A 28 37.90 -6.34 -21.75
N LYS A 29 37.92 -5.35 -20.82
CA LYS A 29 37.33 -5.53 -19.51
C LYS A 29 35.81 -5.68 -19.71
N SER A 30 35.33 -6.90 -19.58
CA SER A 30 33.91 -7.18 -19.40
C SER A 30 33.37 -6.30 -18.28
N PRO A 31 32.19 -5.62 -18.44
CA PRO A 31 31.62 -4.92 -17.32
C PRO A 31 31.36 -5.93 -16.21
N ALA A 32 31.98 -5.67 -15.06
CA ALA A 32 31.74 -6.46 -13.86
C ALA A 32 30.22 -6.52 -13.65
N ASP A 33 29.73 -7.72 -13.54
CA ASP A 33 28.36 -8.05 -13.13
C ASP A 33 28.15 -7.40 -11.76
N VAL A 34 27.50 -6.21 -11.74
CA VAL A 34 27.10 -5.55 -10.50
C VAL A 34 25.92 -6.36 -9.97
N SER A 35 26.27 -7.44 -9.28
CA SER A 35 25.33 -8.12 -8.42
C SER A 35 24.77 -7.06 -7.47
N LEU A 36 23.53 -6.62 -7.72
CA LEU A 36 22.73 -5.86 -6.77
C LEU A 36 22.45 -6.77 -5.58
N THR A 37 23.44 -6.94 -4.71
CA THR A 37 23.22 -7.50 -3.39
C THR A 37 22.24 -6.56 -2.69
N ALA A 38 20.97 -7.01 -2.56
CA ALA A 38 20.00 -6.33 -1.75
C ALA A 38 20.62 -6.09 -0.37
N THR A 39 20.89 -4.83 -0.05
CA THR A 39 21.36 -4.45 1.28
C THR A 39 20.39 -5.04 2.29
N PRO A 40 20.82 -5.82 3.30
CA PRO A 40 19.93 -6.31 4.32
C PRO A 40 19.26 -5.09 4.94
N SER A 41 17.94 -4.97 4.75
CA SER A 41 17.18 -3.91 5.41
C SER A 41 17.32 -4.14 6.90
N GLY A 42 17.79 -3.13 7.64
CA GLY A 42 17.81 -3.16 9.10
C GLY A 42 16.45 -3.53 9.69
N PRO A 43 16.34 -3.72 11.01
CA PRO A 43 15.08 -4.09 11.65
C PRO A 43 13.98 -3.12 11.20
N LYS A 44 12.86 -3.65 10.69
CA LYS A 44 11.71 -2.83 10.29
C LYS A 44 11.16 -2.10 11.51
N ASP A 45 10.80 -0.84 11.34
CA ASP A 45 10.04 -0.07 12.31
C ASP A 45 8.62 -0.66 12.50
N PHE A 46 7.85 -0.09 13.41
CA PHE A 46 6.47 -0.52 13.67
C PHE A 46 5.62 -0.55 12.38
N TYR A 47 5.69 0.48 11.57
CA TYR A 47 4.87 0.63 10.36
C TYR A 47 5.26 -0.37 9.27
N GLY A 48 6.55 -0.66 9.13
CA GLY A 48 7.02 -1.72 8.25
C GLY A 48 6.53 -3.11 8.68
N LYS A 49 6.50 -3.38 9.99
CA LYS A 49 5.95 -4.61 10.57
C LYS A 49 4.42 -4.69 10.41
N LEU A 50 3.71 -3.57 10.60
CA LEU A 50 2.25 -3.49 10.38
C LEU A 50 1.90 -3.77 8.92
N SER A 51 2.66 -3.22 7.98
CA SER A 51 2.53 -3.54 6.56
C SER A 51 2.71 -5.04 6.29
N ASP A 52 3.73 -5.67 6.86
CA ASP A 52 3.95 -7.12 6.71
C ASP A 52 2.81 -7.93 7.33
N ALA A 53 2.34 -7.51 8.51
CA ALA A 53 1.18 -8.12 9.17
C ALA A 53 -0.06 -8.09 8.27
N ALA A 54 -0.34 -6.93 7.64
CA ALA A 54 -1.44 -6.79 6.70
C ALA A 54 -1.28 -7.72 5.48
N ILE A 55 -0.07 -7.79 4.90
CA ILE A 55 0.21 -8.70 3.77
C ILE A 55 -0.06 -10.16 4.16
N THR A 56 0.25 -10.58 5.38
CA THR A 56 -0.01 -11.98 5.79
C THR A 56 -1.49 -12.33 5.77
N LEU A 57 -2.38 -11.36 5.99
CA LEU A 57 -3.83 -11.58 5.99
C LEU A 57 -4.37 -11.94 4.59
N THR A 58 -3.68 -11.56 3.52
CA THR A 58 -4.11 -11.90 2.15
C THR A 58 -4.00 -13.38 1.81
N LYS A 59 -3.34 -14.16 2.68
CA LYS A 59 -3.24 -15.62 2.54
C LYS A 59 -4.46 -16.35 3.08
N ASP A 60 -5.26 -15.68 3.90
CA ASP A 60 -6.44 -16.26 4.51
C ASP A 60 -7.63 -16.11 3.55
N ASN A 61 -8.37 -17.20 3.34
CA ASN A 61 -9.63 -17.13 2.60
C ASN A 61 -10.70 -16.54 3.52
N VAL A 62 -11.13 -15.31 3.22
CA VAL A 62 -12.14 -14.58 4.01
C VAL A 62 -13.27 -14.15 3.11
N GLU A 63 -14.47 -14.63 3.41
CA GLU A 63 -15.72 -14.16 2.81
C GLU A 63 -16.07 -12.78 3.40
N TYR A 64 -16.55 -11.87 2.53
CA TYR A 64 -17.05 -10.58 2.99
C TYR A 64 -18.41 -10.77 3.67
N ASP A 65 -18.46 -10.50 4.98
CA ASP A 65 -19.66 -10.67 5.77
C ASP A 65 -19.83 -9.47 6.73
N ALA A 66 -20.84 -8.66 6.45
CA ALA A 66 -21.16 -7.45 7.20
C ALA A 66 -22.19 -7.69 8.33
N ASP A 67 -22.59 -8.93 8.58
CA ASP A 67 -23.53 -9.26 9.62
C ASP A 67 -23.05 -8.86 11.00
N TYR A 68 -23.98 -8.65 11.90
CA TYR A 68 -23.70 -8.42 13.30
C TYR A 68 -23.39 -9.75 14.00
N PHE A 69 -22.20 -9.81 14.62
CA PHE A 69 -21.77 -10.97 15.40
C PHE A 69 -21.61 -10.59 16.86
N THR A 70 -22.08 -11.44 17.76
CA THR A 70 -21.67 -11.40 19.16
C THR A 70 -20.30 -12.04 19.27
N ILE A 71 -19.32 -11.28 19.73
CA ILE A 71 -17.91 -11.70 19.81
C ILE A 71 -17.38 -11.51 21.22
N PRO A 72 -16.35 -12.26 21.64
CA PRO A 72 -15.69 -12.03 22.93
C PRO A 72 -15.16 -10.59 23.07
N TYR A 73 -15.00 -10.15 24.30
CA TYR A 73 -14.36 -8.88 24.64
C TYR A 73 -13.46 -9.07 25.86
N PRO A 74 -12.21 -8.58 25.86
CA PRO A 74 -11.46 -7.99 24.74
C PRO A 74 -10.94 -9.06 23.75
N ASN A 75 -10.28 -8.62 22.67
CA ASN A 75 -9.63 -9.46 21.66
C ASN A 75 -10.60 -10.35 20.85
N GLY A 76 -11.90 -10.00 20.80
CA GLY A 76 -12.87 -10.73 20.00
C GLY A 76 -12.65 -10.56 18.49
N ASP A 77 -12.96 -11.61 17.74
CA ASP A 77 -12.99 -11.60 16.28
C ASP A 77 -14.28 -12.23 15.76
N VAL A 78 -14.70 -11.84 14.58
CA VAL A 78 -15.83 -12.47 13.89
C VAL A 78 -15.49 -13.92 13.53
N PRO A 79 -16.47 -14.78 13.20
CA PRO A 79 -16.23 -16.17 12.89
C PRO A 79 -15.10 -16.35 11.86
N LYS A 80 -14.30 -17.39 12.06
CA LYS A 80 -13.17 -17.71 11.18
C LYS A 80 -13.63 -17.76 9.71
N GLY A 81 -12.88 -17.14 8.83
CA GLY A 81 -13.19 -17.06 7.41
C GLY A 81 -14.20 -15.99 7.04
N LYS A 82 -14.64 -15.15 7.97
CA LYS A 82 -15.52 -14.00 7.73
C LYS A 82 -14.84 -12.68 8.08
N GLY A 83 -15.33 -11.58 7.50
CA GLY A 83 -14.85 -10.24 7.84
C GLY A 83 -15.11 -9.18 6.78
N VAL A 84 -14.96 -7.92 7.18
CA VAL A 84 -15.11 -6.74 6.32
C VAL A 84 -13.81 -5.92 6.29
N CYS A 85 -13.82 -4.74 5.69
CA CYS A 85 -12.63 -3.89 5.56
C CYS A 85 -12.01 -3.50 6.91
N THR A 86 -12.80 -3.25 7.94
CA THR A 86 -12.31 -2.91 9.29
C THR A 86 -11.62 -4.09 9.95
N ASP A 87 -12.07 -5.32 9.70
CA ASP A 87 -11.46 -6.53 10.27
C ASP A 87 -10.02 -6.74 9.77
N VAL A 88 -9.68 -6.25 8.56
CA VAL A 88 -8.29 -6.21 8.07
C VAL A 88 -7.42 -5.35 9.00
N ILE A 89 -7.90 -4.15 9.34
CA ILE A 89 -7.18 -3.23 10.22
C ILE A 89 -7.00 -3.85 11.61
N ILE A 90 -8.10 -4.34 12.20
CA ILE A 90 -8.13 -4.92 13.54
C ILE A 90 -7.18 -6.11 13.63
N ARG A 91 -7.22 -7.00 12.67
CA ARG A 91 -6.35 -8.20 12.63
C ARG A 91 -4.89 -7.85 12.41
N ALA A 92 -4.56 -6.86 11.57
CA ALA A 92 -3.19 -6.40 11.37
C ALA A 92 -2.62 -5.82 12.67
N TYR A 93 -3.38 -4.95 13.35
CA TYR A 93 -2.97 -4.39 14.66
C TYR A 93 -2.88 -5.45 15.75
N ARG A 94 -3.76 -6.44 15.77
CA ARG A 94 -3.69 -7.57 16.71
C ARG A 94 -2.41 -8.37 16.56
N LYS A 95 -1.93 -8.58 15.32
CA LYS A 95 -0.61 -9.19 15.07
C LYS A 95 0.55 -8.35 15.60
N MET A 96 0.33 -7.06 15.84
CA MET A 96 1.28 -6.12 16.45
C MET A 96 1.13 -6.02 17.98
N GLY A 97 0.20 -6.78 18.59
CA GLY A 97 -0.08 -6.75 20.03
C GLY A 97 -1.06 -5.65 20.46
N THR A 98 -1.71 -4.97 19.51
CA THR A 98 -2.68 -3.89 19.78
C THR A 98 -4.10 -4.40 19.57
N ASP A 99 -4.94 -4.31 20.60
CA ASP A 99 -6.37 -4.66 20.54
C ASP A 99 -7.23 -3.42 20.25
N LEU A 100 -7.48 -3.15 18.96
CA LEU A 100 -8.33 -2.03 18.56
C LEU A 100 -9.80 -2.19 18.98
N GLN A 101 -10.30 -3.41 19.22
CA GLN A 101 -11.64 -3.59 19.79
C GLN A 101 -11.72 -2.91 21.16
N LYS A 102 -10.75 -3.23 22.03
CA LYS A 102 -10.68 -2.68 23.37
C LYS A 102 -10.47 -1.17 23.35
N GLU A 103 -9.46 -0.71 22.60
CA GLU A 103 -9.07 0.71 22.62
C GLU A 103 -10.17 1.63 22.09
N VAL A 104 -10.81 1.27 20.98
CA VAL A 104 -11.92 2.05 20.41
C VAL A 104 -13.13 2.05 21.35
N HIS A 105 -13.47 0.88 21.90
CA HIS A 105 -14.63 0.77 22.80
C HIS A 105 -14.42 1.58 24.08
N GLU A 106 -13.27 1.51 24.71
CA GLU A 106 -12.95 2.24 25.95
C GLU A 106 -12.94 3.76 25.73
N ASP A 107 -12.38 4.25 24.61
CA ASP A 107 -12.45 5.67 24.28
C ASP A 107 -13.89 6.10 23.97
N MET A 108 -14.65 5.28 23.26
CA MET A 108 -16.07 5.56 23.00
C MET A 108 -16.90 5.60 24.29
N GLN A 109 -16.63 4.74 25.27
CA GLN A 109 -17.33 4.79 26.57
C GLN A 109 -17.11 6.13 27.28
N GLN A 110 -15.89 6.64 27.24
CA GLN A 110 -15.54 7.89 27.92
C GLN A 110 -15.96 9.13 27.12
N HIS A 111 -16.02 9.04 25.80
CA HIS A 111 -16.18 10.18 24.89
C HIS A 111 -17.23 9.93 23.81
N PHE A 112 -18.32 9.23 24.16
CA PHE A 112 -19.34 8.80 23.20
C PHE A 112 -19.92 9.95 22.36
N SER A 113 -20.02 11.16 22.92
CA SER A 113 -20.51 12.34 22.20
C SER A 113 -19.63 12.79 21.03
N LEU A 114 -18.34 12.44 21.04
CA LEU A 114 -17.38 12.80 19.99
C LEU A 114 -17.47 11.86 18.77
N TYR A 115 -18.10 10.69 18.93
CA TYR A 115 -18.19 9.69 17.87
C TYR A 115 -19.43 9.89 17.00
N PRO A 116 -19.39 9.46 15.73
CA PRO A 116 -20.52 9.61 14.81
C PRO A 116 -21.77 8.90 15.28
N LYS A 117 -22.93 9.54 15.10
CA LYS A 117 -24.25 9.04 15.48
C LYS A 117 -25.02 8.40 14.31
N THR A 118 -24.35 8.04 13.25
CA THR A 118 -24.94 7.63 11.96
C THR A 118 -25.91 6.45 12.08
N TRP A 119 -25.70 5.57 13.07
CA TRP A 119 -26.52 4.35 13.23
C TRP A 119 -27.55 4.46 14.37
N GLY A 120 -27.74 5.64 14.92
CA GLY A 120 -28.74 5.88 15.98
C GLY A 120 -28.42 5.19 17.31
N LEU A 121 -27.16 4.75 17.52
CA LEU A 121 -26.76 4.15 18.79
C LEU A 121 -26.83 5.17 19.91
N LYS A 122 -27.37 4.73 21.05
CA LYS A 122 -27.48 5.52 22.27
C LYS A 122 -26.36 5.20 23.28
N THR A 123 -25.66 4.09 23.07
CA THR A 123 -24.57 3.60 23.91
C THR A 123 -23.53 2.88 23.05
N THR A 124 -22.39 2.58 23.65
CA THR A 124 -21.32 1.78 23.03
C THR A 124 -21.72 0.30 22.94
N ASP A 125 -21.07 -0.41 22.01
CA ASP A 125 -21.28 -1.83 21.76
C ASP A 125 -19.96 -2.51 21.40
N THR A 126 -19.47 -3.38 22.28
CA THR A 126 -18.19 -4.11 22.13
C THR A 126 -18.10 -4.92 20.85
N ASN A 127 -19.23 -5.32 20.27
CA ASN A 127 -19.27 -6.17 19.09
C ASN A 127 -19.03 -5.40 17.78
N ILE A 128 -19.40 -4.09 17.75
CA ILE A 128 -19.47 -3.34 16.48
C ILE A 128 -18.74 -2.01 16.49
N ASP A 129 -18.40 -1.42 17.64
CA ASP A 129 -17.79 -0.10 17.73
C ASP A 129 -16.54 0.01 16.86
N HIS A 130 -15.61 -0.94 16.97
CA HIS A 130 -14.37 -1.02 16.21
C HIS A 130 -14.55 -1.48 14.75
N ARG A 131 -15.71 -2.03 14.40
CA ARG A 131 -16.02 -2.53 13.05
C ARG A 131 -16.70 -1.48 12.16
N ARG A 132 -16.73 -0.21 12.57
CA ARG A 132 -17.28 0.92 11.83
C ARG A 132 -16.18 1.88 11.39
N VAL A 133 -16.03 2.08 10.07
CA VAL A 133 -14.99 2.96 9.53
C VAL A 133 -15.04 4.36 10.14
N PRO A 134 -16.19 5.05 10.27
CA PRO A 134 -16.24 6.38 10.88
C PRO A 134 -15.79 6.41 12.35
N ASN A 135 -15.99 5.32 13.10
CA ASN A 135 -15.48 5.21 14.47
C ASN A 135 -13.95 5.08 14.48
N LEU A 136 -13.40 4.23 13.61
CA LEU A 136 -11.94 4.12 13.44
C LEU A 136 -11.31 5.43 12.98
N GLN A 137 -11.92 6.16 12.04
CA GLN A 137 -11.47 7.51 11.64
C GLN A 137 -11.41 8.45 12.85
N LYS A 138 -12.47 8.44 13.68
CA LYS A 138 -12.51 9.28 14.88
C LYS A 138 -11.43 8.88 15.87
N PHE A 139 -11.26 7.59 16.13
CA PHE A 139 -10.23 7.06 17.00
C PHE A 139 -8.84 7.46 16.53
N PHE A 140 -8.50 7.18 15.26
CA PHE A 140 -7.20 7.55 14.71
C PHE A 140 -6.95 9.06 14.66
N SER A 141 -8.00 9.87 14.53
CA SER A 141 -7.86 11.34 14.62
C SER A 141 -7.57 11.84 16.03
N ARG A 142 -7.89 11.06 17.07
CA ARG A 142 -7.65 11.40 18.47
C ARG A 142 -6.30 10.92 18.99
N PHE A 143 -5.87 9.75 18.55
CA PHE A 143 -4.70 9.06 19.13
C PHE A 143 -3.56 8.84 18.13
N GLY A 144 -3.82 8.99 16.85
CA GLY A 144 -2.82 8.86 15.78
C GLY A 144 -2.36 10.21 15.24
N GLU A 145 -1.45 10.14 14.30
CA GLU A 145 -1.05 11.27 13.47
C GLU A 145 -2.02 11.38 12.28
N VAL A 146 -2.72 12.50 12.16
CA VAL A 146 -3.53 12.81 10.97
C VAL A 146 -2.62 13.37 9.90
N LYS A 147 -2.57 12.72 8.76
CA LYS A 147 -1.78 13.12 7.60
C LYS A 147 -2.64 13.91 6.61
N PRO A 148 -2.06 14.82 5.82
CA PRO A 148 -2.76 15.43 4.72
C PRO A 148 -3.28 14.38 3.72
N VAL A 149 -4.47 14.61 3.20
CA VAL A 149 -4.97 13.90 2.02
C VAL A 149 -4.49 14.66 0.79
N THR A 150 -3.68 14.01 -0.04
CA THR A 150 -3.08 14.60 -1.25
C THR A 150 -3.26 13.68 -2.45
N ASP A 151 -3.02 14.20 -3.65
CA ASP A 151 -3.02 13.42 -4.90
C ASP A 151 -1.61 12.87 -5.23
N ASN A 152 -0.62 13.10 -4.37
CA ASN A 152 0.73 12.61 -4.55
C ASN A 152 0.91 11.25 -3.84
N ALA A 153 1.07 10.18 -4.62
CA ALA A 153 1.25 8.83 -4.09
C ALA A 153 2.48 8.67 -3.17
N LEU A 154 3.47 9.57 -3.28
CA LEU A 154 4.67 9.53 -2.44
C LEU A 154 4.41 9.96 -0.99
N ASP A 155 3.28 10.59 -0.69
CA ASP A 155 2.92 10.99 0.65
C ASP A 155 2.37 9.83 1.48
N TYR A 156 1.94 8.75 0.82
CA TYR A 156 1.41 7.54 1.45
C TYR A 156 2.51 6.50 1.61
N LYS A 157 2.78 6.09 2.85
CA LYS A 157 3.89 5.20 3.20
C LYS A 157 3.39 3.86 3.75
N PRO A 158 4.18 2.77 3.63
CA PRO A 158 3.82 1.51 4.26
C PRO A 158 3.47 1.66 5.74
N GLY A 159 2.36 1.03 6.15
CA GLY A 159 1.78 1.13 7.49
C GLY A 159 0.80 2.30 7.68
N ASP A 160 0.62 3.17 6.68
CA ASP A 160 -0.40 4.20 6.73
C ASP A 160 -1.80 3.57 6.59
N ILE A 161 -2.75 4.14 7.31
CA ILE A 161 -4.17 3.79 7.24
C ILE A 161 -4.86 4.82 6.37
N VAL A 162 -5.56 4.36 5.35
CA VAL A 162 -6.31 5.24 4.44
C VAL A 162 -7.78 4.86 4.48
N THR A 163 -8.65 5.87 4.43
CA THR A 163 -10.08 5.68 4.32
C THR A 163 -10.62 6.34 3.07
N TRP A 164 -11.67 5.76 2.52
CA TRP A 164 -12.33 6.24 1.29
C TRP A 164 -13.84 6.32 1.48
N MET A 165 -14.47 7.05 0.57
CA MET A 165 -15.91 6.99 0.33
C MET A 165 -16.13 6.30 -1.02
N LEU A 166 -16.63 5.08 -0.99
CA LEU A 166 -17.01 4.32 -2.18
C LEU A 166 -18.35 4.81 -2.73
N PRO A 167 -18.73 4.42 -3.96
CA PRO A 167 -20.08 4.65 -4.48
C PRO A 167 -21.18 4.26 -3.47
N ALA A 168 -22.34 4.88 -3.59
CA ALA A 168 -23.48 4.73 -2.67
C ALA A 168 -23.16 5.10 -1.20
N ASN A 169 -22.16 5.98 -0.99
CA ASN A 169 -21.74 6.49 0.33
C ASN A 169 -21.29 5.39 1.31
N HIS A 170 -20.63 4.36 0.81
CA HIS A 170 -20.06 3.30 1.64
C HIS A 170 -18.66 3.68 2.11
N PRO A 171 -18.45 3.91 3.43
CA PRO A 171 -17.11 4.14 3.98
C PRO A 171 -16.24 2.89 3.85
N HIS A 172 -14.98 3.06 3.49
CA HIS A 172 -14.03 1.98 3.32
C HIS A 172 -12.69 2.32 3.97
N ILE A 173 -11.88 1.30 4.30
CA ILE A 173 -10.60 1.45 4.97
C ILE A 173 -9.61 0.37 4.53
N GLY A 174 -8.32 0.71 4.51
CA GLY A 174 -7.24 -0.20 4.18
C GLY A 174 -5.89 0.27 4.73
N ILE A 175 -4.86 -0.56 4.56
CA ILE A 175 -3.48 -0.31 4.99
C ILE A 175 -2.59 -0.26 3.75
N VAL A 176 -1.76 0.79 3.66
CA VAL A 176 -0.68 0.89 2.67
C VAL A 176 0.39 -0.15 2.99
N VAL A 177 0.84 -0.91 2.01
CA VAL A 177 1.84 -1.96 2.23
C VAL A 177 3.12 -1.74 1.41
N ASN A 178 4.23 -2.35 1.84
CA ASN A 178 5.56 -2.22 1.25
C ASN A 178 5.74 -3.00 -0.07
N LYS A 179 4.66 -3.20 -0.81
CA LYS A 179 4.65 -3.75 -2.15
C LYS A 179 4.21 -2.69 -3.13
N LYS A 180 4.85 -2.64 -4.29
CA LYS A 180 4.51 -1.70 -5.35
C LYS A 180 3.76 -2.40 -6.47
N ALA A 181 2.74 -1.71 -6.97
CA ALA A 181 2.04 -2.06 -8.18
C ALA A 181 2.88 -1.72 -9.44
N PRO A 182 2.51 -2.21 -10.63
CA PRO A 182 3.13 -1.79 -11.90
C PRO A 182 3.09 -0.27 -12.12
N SER A 183 2.12 0.43 -11.55
CA SER A 183 2.02 1.90 -11.55
C SER A 183 3.16 2.59 -10.77
N GLY A 184 3.96 1.86 -9.99
CA GLY A 184 4.98 2.38 -9.08
C GLY A 184 4.44 2.84 -7.72
N ARG A 185 3.12 2.88 -7.51
CA ARG A 185 2.47 3.21 -6.23
C ARG A 185 2.59 2.05 -5.24
N TYR A 186 2.53 2.36 -3.95
CA TYR A 186 2.35 1.33 -2.94
C TYR A 186 0.93 0.74 -3.02
N MET A 187 0.85 -0.59 -2.89
CA MET A 187 -0.42 -1.31 -2.87
C MET A 187 -1.12 -1.15 -1.52
N MET A 188 -2.42 -1.43 -1.52
CA MET A 188 -3.27 -1.43 -0.32
C MET A 188 -3.69 -2.85 0.03
N VAL A 189 -3.74 -3.19 1.32
CA VAL A 189 -4.45 -4.39 1.79
C VAL A 189 -5.77 -3.95 2.38
N HIS A 190 -6.86 -4.50 1.85
CA HIS A 190 -8.24 -4.20 2.24
C HIS A 190 -9.19 -5.37 1.91
N ASN A 191 -10.47 -5.23 2.24
CA ASN A 191 -11.54 -6.16 1.82
C ASN A 191 -12.74 -5.35 1.33
N ILE A 192 -12.96 -5.35 0.02
CA ILE A 192 -14.05 -4.60 -0.65
C ILE A 192 -15.19 -5.50 -1.14
N GLY A 193 -15.28 -6.74 -0.64
CA GLY A 193 -16.33 -7.70 -1.04
C GLY A 193 -15.78 -8.99 -1.65
N TYR A 194 -14.50 -9.04 -1.99
CA TYR A 194 -13.88 -10.20 -2.65
C TYR A 194 -12.78 -10.85 -1.79
N GLY A 195 -12.87 -10.70 -0.47
CA GLY A 195 -11.88 -11.19 0.49
C GLY A 195 -10.77 -10.17 0.78
N GLN A 196 -9.84 -10.55 1.64
CA GLN A 196 -8.68 -9.75 2.01
C GLN A 196 -7.65 -9.76 0.87
N LYS A 197 -7.56 -8.68 0.11
CA LYS A 197 -6.72 -8.59 -1.09
C LYS A 197 -5.71 -7.45 -0.99
N MET A 198 -4.68 -7.58 -1.82
CA MET A 198 -3.67 -6.54 -2.01
C MET A 198 -3.80 -5.99 -3.43
N ASP A 199 -4.25 -4.76 -3.56
CA ASP A 199 -4.57 -4.11 -4.82
C ASP A 199 -3.94 -2.72 -4.95
N ASP A 200 -3.82 -2.19 -6.17
CA ASP A 200 -3.43 -0.80 -6.46
C ASP A 200 -4.64 0.12 -6.32
N PHE A 201 -5.16 0.26 -5.10
CA PHE A 201 -6.45 0.87 -4.82
C PHE A 201 -6.38 2.34 -4.38
N LEU A 202 -5.19 2.89 -4.13
CA LEU A 202 -5.02 4.16 -3.42
C LEU A 202 -5.91 5.30 -3.95
N PHE A 203 -6.02 5.48 -5.25
CA PHE A 203 -6.79 6.56 -5.88
C PHE A 203 -8.04 6.09 -6.65
N GLU A 204 -8.50 4.87 -6.40
CA GLU A 204 -9.69 4.32 -7.07
C GLU A 204 -11.01 4.91 -6.54
N SER A 205 -10.97 5.63 -5.42
CA SER A 205 -12.11 6.29 -4.81
C SER A 205 -11.68 7.53 -4.03
N LYS A 206 -12.64 8.40 -3.69
CA LYS A 206 -12.37 9.61 -2.91
C LYS A 206 -11.80 9.27 -1.54
N ILE A 207 -10.55 9.66 -1.28
CA ILE A 207 -9.92 9.53 0.03
C ILE A 207 -10.62 10.48 1.02
N THR A 208 -10.96 9.98 2.20
CA THR A 208 -11.63 10.72 3.27
C THR A 208 -10.81 10.84 4.55
N GLY A 209 -9.65 10.17 4.61
CA GLY A 209 -8.72 10.28 5.72
C GLY A 209 -7.44 9.53 5.48
N HIS A 210 -6.36 10.01 6.12
CA HIS A 210 -5.01 9.45 6.06
C HIS A 210 -4.40 9.54 7.44
N TYR A 211 -3.98 8.42 8.01
CA TYR A 211 -3.57 8.32 9.40
C TYR A 211 -2.35 7.44 9.58
N ARG A 212 -1.59 7.71 10.65
CA ARG A 212 -0.61 6.79 11.24
C ARG A 212 -0.93 6.61 12.70
N TYR A 213 -0.95 5.38 13.18
CA TYR A 213 -1.19 5.08 14.58
C TYR A 213 -0.21 4.02 15.07
N GLN A 214 0.41 4.29 16.19
CA GLN A 214 1.24 3.37 16.96
C GLN A 214 0.97 3.63 18.43
N LYS A 215 0.69 2.57 19.18
CA LYS A 215 0.58 2.63 20.63
C LYS A 215 1.95 2.53 21.26
#